data_dc48739bf1f0d439949f29cd6cb876d1
#
_entry.id   dc48739bf1f0d439949f29cd6cb876d1
#
_cell.length_a   1.000
_cell.length_b   1.000
_cell.length_c   1.000
_cell.angle_alpha   90.00
_cell.angle_beta   90.00
_cell.angle_gamma   90.00
#
_symmetry.space_group_name_H-M   'P 1'
#
loop_
_entity.id
_entity.type
_entity.pdbx_description
1 polymer ?
#
loop_
_entity_poly.entity_id
_entity_poly.type
_entity_poly.pdbx_seq_one_letter_code
_entity_poly.pdbx_strand_id
1 'polypeptide(L)'
;MANKENIKNLTLAELKKQNKNLDETREFKVTIGDTVYKLNHDIVFRQSKKNKLLDDMVEFFQASVKNLEILELATPYTTLLVLKHFTSLEVSDNVDEALDLLNVLVDLDLLNQIVVELPEDQLVDIFEMITKTVNTMSESIDEAEKEAQRLNEQVENEVLKEMIPDVDGQ
;
A
#
# COMPACT_ATOMS: atom_id res chain seq x y z
N MET A 1 39.78 19.59 -17.06
CA MET A 1 39.44 20.47 -15.94
C MET A 1 38.77 19.62 -14.86
N ALA A 2 39.43 19.45 -13.71
CA ALA A 2 38.89 18.66 -12.62
C ALA A 2 37.70 19.41 -11.98
N ASN A 3 36.53 18.82 -12.02
CA ASN A 3 35.34 19.34 -11.34
C ASN A 3 35.65 19.33 -9.82
N LYS A 4 35.82 20.51 -9.22
CA LYS A 4 36.01 20.62 -7.76
C LYS A 4 34.68 20.20 -7.13
N GLU A 5 34.62 18.98 -6.57
CA GLU A 5 33.51 18.55 -5.73
C GLU A 5 33.35 19.56 -4.59
N ASN A 6 32.16 20.16 -4.51
CA ASN A 6 31.81 21.11 -3.46
C ASN A 6 31.37 20.34 -2.22
N ILE A 7 32.33 19.79 -1.47
CA ILE A 7 32.09 19.01 -0.26
C ILE A 7 31.66 19.97 0.85
N LYS A 8 30.43 19.80 1.37
CA LYS A 8 29.87 20.55 2.48
C LYS A 8 29.56 19.61 3.65
N ASN A 9 29.60 20.13 4.85
CA ASN A 9 29.12 19.39 6.02
C ASN A 9 27.61 19.25 5.95
N LEU A 10 27.10 18.04 6.17
CA LEU A 10 25.67 17.78 6.22
C LEU A 10 25.10 18.31 7.54
N THR A 11 24.21 19.29 7.47
CA THR A 11 23.55 19.89 8.63
C THR A 11 22.04 19.65 8.59
N LEU A 12 21.37 19.74 9.74
CA LEU A 12 19.89 19.65 9.81
C LEU A 12 19.20 20.72 8.94
N ALA A 13 19.76 21.90 8.84
CA ALA A 13 19.24 23.00 8.00
C ALA A 13 19.30 22.61 6.53
N GLU A 14 20.42 22.01 6.06
CA GLU A 14 20.55 21.56 4.69
C GLU A 14 19.60 20.38 4.39
N LEU A 15 19.48 19.42 5.31
CA LEU A 15 18.51 18.32 5.18
C LEU A 15 17.06 18.84 5.05
N LYS A 16 16.66 19.80 5.89
CA LYS A 16 15.32 20.41 5.81
C LYS A 16 15.11 21.14 4.49
N LYS A 17 16.13 21.83 3.99
CA LYS A 17 16.07 22.52 2.70
C LYS A 17 15.89 21.53 1.56
N GLN A 18 16.68 20.46 1.52
CA GLN A 18 16.58 19.44 0.49
C GLN A 18 15.23 18.71 0.57
N ASN A 19 14.75 18.41 1.78
CA ASN A 19 13.44 17.78 1.99
C ASN A 19 12.28 18.65 1.47
N LYS A 20 12.40 20.00 1.56
CA LYS A 20 11.38 20.91 1.05
C LYS A 20 11.32 20.89 -0.49
N ASN A 21 12.43 20.66 -1.18
CA ASN A 21 12.45 20.55 -2.64
C ASN A 21 11.65 19.33 -3.15
N LEU A 22 11.40 18.34 -2.28
CA LEU A 22 10.56 17.19 -2.61
C LEU A 22 9.05 17.50 -2.55
N ASP A 23 8.63 18.72 -2.11
CA ASP A 23 7.23 19.15 -2.08
C ASP A 23 6.74 19.74 -3.41
N GLU A 24 7.59 19.71 -4.43
CA GLU A 24 7.22 20.22 -5.75
C GLU A 24 6.14 19.36 -6.38
N THR A 25 5.12 20.04 -6.94
CA THR A 25 4.00 19.43 -7.63
C THR A 25 3.90 19.91 -9.07
N ARG A 26 3.27 19.11 -9.92
CA ARG A 26 2.98 19.43 -11.32
C ARG A 26 1.47 19.47 -11.55
N GLU A 27 0.99 20.55 -12.19
CA GLU A 27 -0.41 20.68 -12.60
C GLU A 27 -0.67 19.87 -13.86
N PHE A 28 -1.82 19.16 -13.88
CA PHE A 28 -2.36 18.51 -15.06
C PHE A 28 -3.88 18.70 -15.14
N LYS A 29 -4.50 18.27 -16.24
CA LYS A 29 -5.90 18.50 -16.51
C LYS A 29 -6.62 17.20 -16.84
N VAL A 30 -7.84 17.06 -16.32
CA VAL A 30 -8.78 15.99 -16.68
C VAL A 30 -10.06 16.59 -17.21
N THR A 31 -10.78 15.85 -18.04
CA THR A 31 -12.01 16.31 -18.68
C THR A 31 -13.20 15.43 -18.30
N ILE A 32 -14.27 16.05 -17.84
CA ILE A 32 -15.55 15.38 -17.56
C ILE A 32 -16.63 16.06 -18.41
N GLY A 33 -17.15 15.35 -19.41
CA GLY A 33 -18.05 15.95 -20.41
C GLY A 33 -17.37 17.12 -21.11
N ASP A 34 -17.97 18.31 -21.04
CA ASP A 34 -17.43 19.53 -21.64
C ASP A 34 -16.61 20.39 -20.66
N THR A 35 -16.37 19.90 -19.44
CA THR A 35 -15.68 20.68 -18.40
C THR A 35 -14.27 20.13 -18.14
N VAL A 36 -13.30 21.05 -18.09
CA VAL A 36 -11.89 20.75 -17.78
C VAL A 36 -11.61 21.09 -16.31
N TYR A 37 -11.09 20.12 -15.58
CA TYR A 37 -10.70 20.26 -14.17
C TYR A 37 -9.18 20.22 -14.03
N LYS A 38 -8.67 20.89 -13.02
CA LYS A 38 -7.24 20.93 -12.69
C LYS A 38 -6.96 20.06 -11.47
N LEU A 39 -5.91 19.26 -11.57
CA LEU A 39 -5.34 18.50 -10.47
C LEU A 39 -3.83 18.74 -10.43
N ASN A 40 -3.21 18.40 -9.31
CA ASN A 40 -1.76 18.38 -9.18
C ASN A 40 -1.32 16.98 -8.76
N HIS A 41 -0.11 16.59 -9.16
CA HIS A 41 0.56 15.42 -8.64
C HIS A 41 1.94 15.78 -8.09
N ASP A 42 2.45 15.01 -7.15
CA ASP A 42 3.82 15.13 -6.67
C ASP A 42 4.80 14.79 -7.81
N ILE A 43 5.87 15.58 -7.97
CA ILE A 43 6.95 15.27 -8.92
C ILE A 43 7.77 14.10 -8.38
N VAL A 44 8.00 14.06 -7.06
CA VAL A 44 8.73 12.98 -6.37
C VAL A 44 7.82 12.29 -5.36
N PHE A 45 7.61 10.99 -5.54
CA PHE A 45 6.84 10.18 -4.62
C PHE A 45 7.66 9.85 -3.37
N ARG A 46 7.45 10.63 -2.32
CA ARG A 46 8.20 10.53 -1.07
C ARG A 46 8.02 9.20 -0.36
N GLN A 47 9.09 8.68 0.22
CA GLN A 47 9.02 7.44 1.00
C GLN A 47 8.00 7.51 2.16
N SER A 48 7.86 8.67 2.81
CA SER A 48 6.87 8.87 3.86
C SER A 48 5.41 8.73 3.39
N LYS A 49 5.11 9.13 2.14
CA LYS A 49 3.80 8.94 1.51
C LYS A 49 3.62 7.50 1.02
N LYS A 50 4.68 6.88 0.48
CA LYS A 50 4.69 5.45 0.12
C LYS A 50 4.37 4.57 1.33
N ASN A 51 4.93 4.88 2.50
CA ASN A 51 4.64 4.14 3.73
C ASN A 51 3.17 4.28 4.16
N LYS A 52 2.59 5.48 4.09
CA LYS A 52 1.15 5.68 4.36
C LYS A 52 0.26 4.91 3.40
N LEU A 53 0.63 4.87 2.12
CA LEU A 53 -0.07 4.06 1.13
C LEU A 53 -0.05 2.57 1.52
N LEU A 54 1.08 2.06 2.01
CA LEU A 54 1.15 0.67 2.50
C LEU A 54 0.28 0.44 3.74
N ASP A 55 0.24 1.40 4.66
CA ASP A 55 -0.63 1.32 5.83
C ASP A 55 -2.11 1.23 5.41
N ASP A 56 -2.55 2.09 4.48
CA ASP A 56 -3.93 2.05 3.93
C ASP A 56 -4.21 0.73 3.19
N MET A 57 -3.22 0.17 2.48
CA MET A 57 -3.35 -1.16 1.85
C MET A 57 -3.57 -2.27 2.88
N VAL A 58 -2.86 -2.23 4.01
CA VAL A 58 -3.04 -3.20 5.10
C VAL A 58 -4.46 -3.10 5.66
N GLU A 59 -4.98 -1.88 5.87
CA GLU A 59 -6.36 -1.67 6.32
C GLU A 59 -7.39 -2.23 5.33
N PHE A 60 -7.17 -2.00 4.03
CA PHE A 60 -8.00 -2.57 2.97
C PHE A 60 -8.02 -4.10 3.02
N PHE A 61 -6.86 -4.76 3.12
CA PHE A 61 -6.80 -6.21 3.23
C PHE A 61 -7.47 -6.74 4.50
N GLN A 62 -7.35 -6.04 5.62
CA GLN A 62 -8.06 -6.40 6.85
C GLN A 62 -9.59 -6.30 6.69
N ALA A 63 -10.08 -5.29 5.96
CA ALA A 63 -11.50 -5.17 5.63
C ALA A 63 -11.96 -6.28 4.67
N SER A 64 -11.14 -6.65 3.69
CA SER A 64 -11.45 -7.68 2.69
C SER A 64 -11.54 -9.09 3.28
N VAL A 65 -10.86 -9.37 4.39
CA VAL A 65 -11.01 -10.66 5.12
C VAL A 65 -12.45 -10.89 5.55
N LYS A 66 -13.20 -9.83 5.86
CA LYS A 66 -14.61 -9.89 6.25
C LYS A 66 -15.57 -9.92 5.05
N ASN A 67 -15.13 -9.46 3.91
CA ASN A 67 -15.91 -9.40 2.67
C ASN A 67 -15.01 -9.66 1.46
N LEU A 68 -14.98 -10.92 1.02
CA LEU A 68 -14.12 -11.37 -0.09
C LEU A 68 -14.42 -10.67 -1.43
N GLU A 69 -15.65 -10.15 -1.63
CA GLU A 69 -15.99 -9.40 -2.86
C GLU A 69 -15.14 -8.13 -3.01
N ILE A 70 -14.76 -7.51 -1.89
CA ILE A 70 -13.88 -6.34 -1.89
C ILE A 70 -12.48 -6.68 -2.43
N LEU A 71 -12.01 -7.92 -2.25
CA LEU A 71 -10.68 -8.33 -2.70
C LEU A 71 -10.52 -8.28 -4.23
N GLU A 72 -11.60 -8.46 -4.99
CA GLU A 72 -11.60 -8.31 -6.44
C GLU A 72 -11.28 -6.88 -6.88
N LEU A 73 -11.51 -5.91 -6.00
CA LEU A 73 -11.20 -4.50 -6.22
C LEU A 73 -9.77 -4.10 -5.79
N ALA A 74 -8.93 -5.05 -5.35
CA ALA A 74 -7.60 -4.74 -4.84
C ALA A 74 -6.75 -3.93 -5.83
N THR A 75 -6.74 -4.30 -7.11
CA THR A 75 -5.95 -3.58 -8.14
C THR A 75 -6.46 -2.14 -8.37
N PRO A 76 -7.74 -1.90 -8.68
CA PRO A 76 -8.22 -0.54 -8.85
C PRO A 76 -8.18 0.27 -7.55
N TYR A 77 -8.38 -0.36 -6.39
CA TYR A 77 -8.24 0.30 -5.09
C TYR A 77 -6.79 0.73 -4.81
N THR A 78 -5.82 -0.12 -5.15
CA THR A 78 -4.39 0.26 -5.11
C THR A 78 -4.13 1.52 -5.94
N THR A 79 -4.69 1.59 -7.14
CA THR A 79 -4.57 2.76 -8.00
C THR A 79 -5.19 3.99 -7.34
N LEU A 80 -6.38 3.85 -6.73
CA LEU A 80 -7.02 4.94 -5.98
C LEU A 80 -6.14 5.44 -4.83
N LEU A 81 -5.46 4.54 -4.09
CA LEU A 81 -4.53 4.92 -3.03
C LEU A 81 -3.32 5.68 -3.55
N VAL A 82 -2.83 5.33 -4.75
CA VAL A 82 -1.79 6.13 -5.42
C VAL A 82 -2.30 7.55 -5.67
N LEU A 83 -3.53 7.71 -6.19
CA LEU A 83 -4.12 9.02 -6.40
C LEU A 83 -4.29 9.80 -5.08
N LYS A 84 -4.76 9.14 -4.02
CA LYS A 84 -4.91 9.72 -2.68
C LYS A 84 -3.63 10.33 -2.14
N HIS A 85 -2.52 9.61 -2.26
CA HIS A 85 -1.26 10.02 -1.61
C HIS A 85 -0.39 10.94 -2.47
N PHE A 86 -0.54 10.88 -3.81
CA PHE A 86 0.38 11.57 -4.71
C PHE A 86 -0.27 12.59 -5.64
N THR A 87 -1.59 12.80 -5.49
CA THR A 87 -2.30 13.86 -6.22
C THR A 87 -3.08 14.77 -5.28
N SER A 88 -3.68 15.82 -5.84
CA SER A 88 -4.61 16.70 -5.11
C SER A 88 -6.06 16.17 -5.09
N LEU A 89 -6.29 14.93 -5.53
CA LEU A 89 -7.62 14.30 -5.44
C LEU A 89 -7.92 13.97 -3.97
N GLU A 90 -9.04 14.46 -3.47
CA GLU A 90 -9.50 14.15 -2.11
C GLU A 90 -10.15 12.76 -2.09
N VAL A 91 -9.59 11.86 -1.30
CA VAL A 91 -10.09 10.50 -1.10
C VAL A 91 -10.29 10.27 0.40
N SER A 92 -11.45 9.74 0.79
CA SER A 92 -11.75 9.42 2.19
C SER A 92 -10.82 8.36 2.76
N ASP A 93 -10.56 8.45 4.07
CA ASP A 93 -9.86 7.40 4.82
C ASP A 93 -10.77 6.20 5.11
N ASN A 94 -12.09 6.36 4.98
CA ASN A 94 -13.05 5.27 5.10
C ASN A 94 -13.06 4.42 3.83
N VAL A 95 -12.85 3.09 3.98
CA VAL A 95 -12.75 2.16 2.84
C VAL A 95 -14.02 2.14 2.00
N ASP A 96 -15.20 2.14 2.62
CA ASP A 96 -16.48 2.07 1.88
C ASP A 96 -16.70 3.33 1.04
N GLU A 97 -16.46 4.52 1.61
CA GLU A 97 -16.54 5.79 0.88
C GLU A 97 -15.49 5.89 -0.23
N ALA A 98 -14.30 5.35 -0.01
CA ALA A 98 -13.24 5.30 -1.02
C ALA A 98 -13.62 4.37 -2.19
N LEU A 99 -14.28 3.24 -1.90
CA LEU A 99 -14.80 2.33 -2.92
C LEU A 99 -15.93 2.98 -3.73
N ASP A 100 -16.81 3.74 -3.10
CA ASP A 100 -17.85 4.50 -3.81
C ASP A 100 -17.21 5.52 -4.76
N LEU A 101 -16.20 6.26 -4.31
CA LEU A 101 -15.44 7.18 -5.18
C LEU A 101 -14.76 6.44 -6.33
N LEU A 102 -14.16 5.27 -6.06
CA LEU A 102 -13.51 4.45 -7.08
C LEU A 102 -14.50 4.10 -8.21
N ASN A 103 -15.71 3.68 -7.87
CA ASN A 103 -16.74 3.37 -8.86
C ASN A 103 -17.06 4.61 -9.73
N VAL A 104 -17.20 5.78 -9.12
CA VAL A 104 -17.41 7.04 -9.85
C VAL A 104 -16.25 7.36 -10.79
N LEU A 105 -15.01 7.18 -10.34
CA LEU A 105 -13.81 7.45 -11.17
C LEU A 105 -13.71 6.48 -12.35
N VAL A 106 -14.11 5.21 -12.16
CA VAL A 106 -14.14 4.21 -13.23
C VAL A 106 -15.25 4.54 -14.23
N ASP A 107 -16.47 4.83 -13.77
CA ASP A 107 -17.62 5.16 -14.63
C ASP A 107 -17.39 6.40 -15.49
N LEU A 108 -16.63 7.37 -14.98
CA LEU A 108 -16.27 8.60 -15.68
C LEU A 108 -14.96 8.49 -16.49
N ASP A 109 -14.32 7.31 -16.54
CA ASP A 109 -13.00 7.08 -17.15
C ASP A 109 -11.89 8.03 -16.61
N LEU A 110 -12.07 8.54 -15.41
CA LEU A 110 -11.13 9.47 -14.79
C LEU A 110 -9.89 8.78 -14.22
N LEU A 111 -10.05 7.55 -13.75
CA LEU A 111 -8.93 6.79 -13.18
C LEU A 111 -7.77 6.69 -14.19
N ASN A 112 -8.09 6.31 -15.44
CA ASN A 112 -7.10 6.21 -16.51
C ASN A 112 -6.53 7.58 -16.90
N GLN A 113 -7.40 8.61 -17.02
CA GLN A 113 -6.96 9.97 -17.37
C GLN A 113 -5.96 10.52 -16.37
N ILE A 114 -6.11 10.22 -15.07
CA ILE A 114 -5.20 10.70 -14.02
C ILE A 114 -3.92 9.89 -14.00
N VAL A 115 -4.00 8.55 -14.10
CA VAL A 115 -2.85 7.65 -14.00
C VAL A 115 -1.81 7.93 -15.09
N VAL A 116 -2.24 8.23 -16.32
CA VAL A 116 -1.31 8.50 -17.43
C VAL A 116 -0.51 9.80 -17.26
N GLU A 117 -0.93 10.70 -16.38
CA GLU A 117 -0.22 11.94 -16.07
C GLU A 117 0.86 11.77 -14.98
N LEU A 118 0.83 10.63 -14.27
CA LEU A 118 1.78 10.35 -13.20
C LEU A 118 3.12 9.82 -13.74
N PRO A 119 4.25 10.04 -13.01
CA PRO A 119 5.56 9.52 -13.41
C PRO A 119 5.56 7.98 -13.43
N GLU A 120 5.75 7.39 -14.61
CA GLU A 120 5.67 5.94 -14.84
C GLU A 120 6.70 5.16 -14.01
N ASP A 121 7.93 5.64 -13.95
CA ASP A 121 9.01 5.04 -13.15
C ASP A 121 8.66 4.93 -11.68
N GLN A 122 8.04 5.96 -11.12
CA GLN A 122 7.65 5.98 -9.72
C GLN A 122 6.38 5.14 -9.45
N LEU A 123 5.49 5.01 -10.44
CA LEU A 123 4.37 4.07 -10.37
C LEU A 123 4.87 2.63 -10.32
N VAL A 124 5.82 2.25 -11.18
CA VAL A 124 6.43 0.93 -11.19
C VAL A 124 7.03 0.62 -9.81
N ASP A 125 7.81 1.53 -9.24
CA ASP A 125 8.40 1.39 -7.90
C ASP A 125 7.33 1.13 -6.81
N ILE A 126 6.19 1.82 -6.88
CA ILE A 126 5.08 1.61 -5.93
C ILE A 126 4.48 0.22 -6.08
N PHE A 127 4.17 -0.20 -7.31
CA PHE A 127 3.56 -1.51 -7.54
C PHE A 127 4.52 -2.65 -7.15
N GLU A 128 5.82 -2.52 -7.39
CA GLU A 128 6.83 -3.47 -6.92
C GLU A 128 6.87 -3.54 -5.38
N MET A 129 6.84 -2.38 -4.72
CA MET A 129 6.83 -2.30 -3.26
C MET A 129 5.58 -2.96 -2.68
N ILE A 130 4.40 -2.72 -3.25
CA ILE A 130 3.14 -3.33 -2.83
C ILE A 130 3.20 -4.85 -3.02
N THR A 131 3.63 -5.31 -4.19
CA THR A 131 3.76 -6.73 -4.50
C THR A 131 4.66 -7.43 -3.48
N LYS A 132 5.81 -6.83 -3.17
CA LYS A 132 6.73 -7.35 -2.15
C LYS A 132 6.06 -7.42 -0.77
N THR A 133 5.33 -6.38 -0.38
CA THR A 133 4.64 -6.33 0.92
C THR A 133 3.57 -7.41 1.01
N VAL A 134 2.74 -7.58 -0.04
CA VAL A 134 1.70 -8.62 -0.10
C VAL A 134 2.31 -10.01 -0.01
N ASN A 135 3.40 -10.28 -0.72
CA ASN A 135 4.09 -11.57 -0.67
C ASN A 135 4.63 -11.84 0.74
N THR A 136 5.28 -10.86 1.38
CA THR A 136 5.77 -11.00 2.76
C THR A 136 4.64 -11.25 3.76
N MET A 137 3.49 -10.60 3.58
CA MET A 137 2.30 -10.85 4.42
C MET A 137 1.76 -12.26 4.23
N SER A 138 1.68 -12.75 3.00
CA SER A 138 1.25 -14.11 2.68
C SER A 138 2.17 -15.15 3.31
N GLU A 139 3.49 -14.98 3.18
CA GLU A 139 4.48 -15.86 3.80
C GLU A 139 4.33 -15.90 5.33
N SER A 140 4.09 -14.73 5.95
CA SER A 140 3.89 -14.64 7.41
C SER A 140 2.60 -15.33 7.88
N ILE A 141 1.54 -15.28 7.08
CA ILE A 141 0.28 -15.99 7.37
C ILE A 141 0.50 -17.50 7.27
N ASP A 142 1.15 -17.98 6.22
CA ASP A 142 1.47 -19.40 6.03
C ASP A 142 2.34 -19.95 7.17
N GLU A 143 3.31 -19.17 7.65
CA GLU A 143 4.13 -19.53 8.80
C GLU A 143 3.33 -19.60 10.10
N ALA A 144 2.44 -18.63 10.33
CA ALA A 144 1.58 -18.61 11.50
C ALA A 144 0.58 -19.79 11.51
N GLU A 145 0.02 -20.16 10.36
CA GLU A 145 -0.86 -21.32 10.21
C GLU A 145 -0.10 -22.63 10.50
N LYS A 146 1.10 -22.80 9.99
CA LYS A 146 1.96 -23.96 10.27
C LYS A 146 2.31 -24.09 11.75
N GLU A 147 2.60 -22.96 12.40
CA GLU A 147 2.90 -22.94 13.83
C GLU A 147 1.66 -23.29 14.67
N ALA A 148 0.48 -22.76 14.31
CA ALA A 148 -0.78 -23.08 14.95
C ALA A 148 -1.12 -24.58 14.80
N GLN A 149 -0.88 -25.18 13.64
CA GLN A 149 -1.06 -26.61 13.41
C GLN A 149 -0.12 -27.44 14.29
N ARG A 150 1.17 -27.07 14.38
CA ARG A 150 2.15 -27.76 15.25
C ARG A 150 1.75 -27.70 16.72
N LEU A 151 1.26 -26.54 17.18
CA LEU A 151 0.81 -26.38 18.56
C LEU A 151 -0.42 -27.26 18.84
N ASN A 152 -1.39 -27.30 17.92
CA ASN A 152 -2.55 -28.19 18.05
C ASN A 152 -2.16 -29.66 18.10
N GLU A 153 -1.25 -30.13 17.23
CA GLU A 153 -0.74 -31.49 17.23
C GLU A 153 -0.02 -31.84 18.56
N GLN A 154 0.72 -30.88 19.12
CA GLN A 154 1.38 -31.07 20.43
C GLN A 154 0.37 -31.21 21.56
N VAL A 155 -0.67 -30.34 21.59
CA VAL A 155 -1.73 -30.41 22.60
C VAL A 155 -2.51 -31.70 22.48
N GLU A 156 -2.88 -32.18 21.29
CA GLU A 156 -3.55 -33.44 21.08
C GLU A 156 -2.68 -34.61 21.55
N ASN A 157 -1.39 -34.60 21.25
CA ASN A 157 -0.46 -35.64 21.70
C ASN A 157 -0.28 -35.66 23.23
N GLU A 158 -0.27 -34.52 23.90
CA GLU A 158 -0.19 -34.43 25.35
C GLU A 158 -1.50 -34.95 26.01
N VAL A 159 -2.65 -34.54 25.49
CA VAL A 159 -3.96 -35.01 25.97
C VAL A 159 -4.11 -36.54 25.79
N LEU A 160 -3.66 -37.09 24.66
CA LEU A 160 -3.67 -38.52 24.41
C LEU A 160 -2.75 -39.29 25.38
N LYS A 161 -1.58 -38.74 25.73
CA LYS A 161 -0.68 -39.35 26.72
C LYS A 161 -1.26 -39.34 28.13
N GLU A 162 -2.00 -38.31 28.52
CA GLU A 162 -2.67 -38.24 29.80
C GLU A 162 -3.91 -39.16 29.89
N MET A 163 -4.56 -39.46 28.75
CA MET A 163 -5.74 -40.32 28.70
C MET A 163 -5.44 -41.83 28.61
N ILE A 164 -4.20 -42.20 28.27
CA ILE A 164 -3.76 -43.61 28.28
C ILE A 164 -2.94 -43.84 29.56
N PRO A 165 -3.53 -44.40 30.64
CA PRO A 165 -2.75 -44.78 31.81
C PRO A 165 -1.82 -45.93 31.40
N ASP A 166 -0.53 -45.77 31.79
CA ASP A 166 0.51 -46.80 31.63
C ASP A 166 -0.03 -48.17 32.07
N VAL A 167 -0.36 -49.04 31.12
CA VAL A 167 -0.68 -50.46 31.36
C VAL A 167 0.61 -51.26 31.27
N ASP A 168 1.65 -50.83 31.98
CA ASP A 168 2.84 -51.64 32.22
C ASP A 168 3.16 -51.69 33.70
N GLY A 169 2.45 -52.62 34.35
CA GLY A 169 2.65 -52.94 35.78
C GLY A 169 2.09 -54.30 36.17
N GLN A 170 2.59 -55.36 35.53
CA GLN A 170 2.74 -56.68 36.18
C GLN A 170 3.67 -57.57 35.37
#